data_2fd50f2acd6f1d1a034bf7d2c8845e94
#
_entry.id   2fd50f2acd6f1d1a034bf7d2c8845e94
#
_cell.length_a   1.000
_cell.length_b   1.000
_cell.length_c   1.000
_cell.angle_alpha   90.00
_cell.angle_beta   90.00
_cell.angle_gamma   90.00
#
_symmetry.space_group_name_H-M   'P 1'
#
loop_
_entity.id
_entity.type
_entity.pdbx_description
1 polymer ?
#
loop_
_entity_poly.entity_id
_entity_poly.type
_entity_poly.pdbx_seq_one_letter_code
_entity_poly.pdbx_strand_id
1 'polypeptide(L)'
;MIIRSMMADRKLLVKELEKRLGIHAEYKGAPAFAYTIGDYTVRRDGHIEVADEKADLEMLRALNQDGFVDASWDVDRERMVISLPYDGHTGATLTNLVHMIEGKRKLINKSICCGNAFFISERFLEALREKEPETVDDFLRVVEVTEANKENLGVTFETDCISFTGFTVVENAEKVKAYMDLAALMNKMSKEQKRVRITTTETDNEKYAFRVWLIRLGMNGNEYKTSRKYLLENLSGNSAFRTKEQEEIFKENHRVKKTEEA
;
A
#
# COMPACT_ATOMS: atom_id res chain seq x y z
N MET A 1 -18.51 12.70 5.06
CA MET A 1 -17.22 12.76 4.31
C MET A 1 -17.45 12.79 2.81
N ILE A 2 -16.49 13.30 2.04
CA ILE A 2 -16.51 13.28 0.57
C ILE A 2 -15.31 12.45 0.10
N ILE A 3 -15.57 11.48 -0.76
CA ILE A 3 -14.58 10.51 -1.24
C ILE A 3 -14.40 10.71 -2.74
N ARG A 4 -13.18 10.94 -3.18
CA ARG A 4 -12.86 11.22 -4.58
C ARG A 4 -12.88 9.94 -5.40
N SER A 5 -13.63 9.95 -6.52
CA SER A 5 -13.60 8.88 -7.51
C SER A 5 -12.33 8.94 -8.35
N MET A 6 -11.78 7.77 -8.64
CA MET A 6 -10.69 7.57 -9.62
C MET A 6 -11.22 7.17 -11.00
N MET A 7 -12.54 6.98 -11.13
CA MET A 7 -13.19 6.54 -12.38
C MET A 7 -13.53 7.73 -13.27
N ALA A 8 -13.16 7.63 -14.54
CA ALA A 8 -13.59 8.60 -15.56
C ALA A 8 -15.11 8.51 -15.82
N ASP A 9 -15.69 7.31 -15.75
CA ASP A 9 -17.13 7.09 -15.83
C ASP A 9 -17.71 6.73 -14.46
N ARG A 10 -18.43 7.68 -13.86
CA ARG A 10 -19.12 7.49 -12.57
C ARG A 10 -20.15 6.36 -12.57
N LYS A 11 -20.66 5.94 -13.72
CA LYS A 11 -21.63 4.83 -13.81
C LYS A 11 -20.98 3.49 -13.43
N LEU A 12 -19.67 3.34 -13.66
CA LEU A 12 -18.95 2.16 -13.22
C LEU A 12 -18.88 2.09 -11.70
N LEU A 13 -18.60 3.22 -11.04
CA LEU A 13 -18.61 3.34 -9.58
C LEU A 13 -20.01 3.07 -9.01
N VAL A 14 -21.05 3.62 -9.62
CA VAL A 14 -22.46 3.37 -9.22
C VAL A 14 -22.78 1.89 -9.24
N LYS A 15 -22.45 1.18 -10.33
CA LYS A 15 -22.69 -0.27 -10.46
C LYS A 15 -21.92 -1.08 -9.41
N GLU A 16 -20.70 -0.69 -9.12
CA GLU A 16 -19.90 -1.39 -8.10
C GLU A 16 -20.45 -1.16 -6.69
N LEU A 17 -20.93 0.05 -6.39
CA LEU A 17 -21.61 0.36 -5.14
C LEU A 17 -22.92 -0.44 -5.00
N GLU A 18 -23.75 -0.50 -6.05
CA GLU A 18 -24.98 -1.32 -6.08
C GLU A 18 -24.67 -2.78 -5.74
N LYS A 19 -23.64 -3.33 -6.38
CA LYS A 19 -23.22 -4.72 -6.18
C LYS A 19 -22.78 -5.00 -4.74
N ARG A 20 -22.00 -4.08 -4.14
CA ARG A 20 -21.47 -4.25 -2.77
C ARG A 20 -22.52 -4.03 -1.70
N LEU A 21 -23.37 -3.03 -1.88
CA LEU A 21 -24.41 -2.69 -0.92
C LEU A 21 -25.66 -3.54 -1.08
N GLY A 22 -25.85 -4.19 -2.24
CA GLY A 22 -27.09 -4.92 -2.56
C GLY A 22 -28.30 -4.00 -2.72
N ILE A 23 -28.09 -2.70 -2.98
CA ILE A 23 -29.12 -1.66 -3.08
C ILE A 23 -29.06 -1.04 -4.48
N HIS A 24 -30.20 -0.92 -5.16
CA HIS A 24 -30.27 -0.26 -6.45
C HIS A 24 -30.09 1.26 -6.33
N ALA A 25 -29.35 1.83 -7.29
CA ALA A 25 -29.14 3.25 -7.38
C ALA A 25 -30.36 3.98 -7.91
N GLU A 26 -30.73 5.06 -7.24
CA GLU A 26 -31.79 5.95 -7.71
C GLU A 26 -31.15 7.22 -8.30
N TYR A 27 -31.46 7.52 -9.57
CA TYR A 27 -31.02 8.74 -10.22
C TYR A 27 -31.92 9.92 -9.87
N LYS A 28 -31.37 10.97 -9.31
CA LYS A 28 -32.12 12.16 -8.81
C LYS A 28 -32.34 13.25 -9.83
N GLY A 29 -31.97 13.09 -11.10
CA GLY A 29 -32.23 14.08 -12.14
C GLY A 29 -31.76 15.50 -11.80
N ALA A 30 -32.31 16.50 -12.51
CA ALA A 30 -32.01 17.92 -12.24
C ALA A 30 -32.68 18.40 -10.94
N PRO A 31 -32.04 19.27 -10.13
CA PRO A 31 -30.74 19.93 -10.37
C PRO A 31 -29.52 19.12 -9.88
N ALA A 32 -29.71 18.07 -9.10
CA ALA A 32 -28.62 17.36 -8.43
C ALA A 32 -27.78 16.53 -9.39
N PHE A 33 -28.39 15.90 -10.39
CA PHE A 33 -27.74 14.96 -11.31
C PHE A 33 -26.91 13.88 -10.61
N ALA A 34 -27.34 13.47 -9.41
CA ALA A 34 -26.65 12.51 -8.53
C ALA A 34 -27.35 11.15 -8.55
N TYR A 35 -26.63 10.12 -8.11
CA TYR A 35 -27.20 8.79 -7.80
C TYR A 35 -27.16 8.59 -6.30
N THR A 36 -28.25 8.13 -5.70
CA THR A 36 -28.32 7.71 -4.29
C THR A 36 -28.37 6.20 -4.21
N ILE A 37 -27.55 5.59 -3.36
CA ILE A 37 -27.47 4.15 -3.10
C ILE A 37 -27.43 3.96 -1.58
N GLY A 38 -28.58 3.74 -0.95
CA GLY A 38 -28.70 3.75 0.50
C GLY A 38 -28.26 5.10 1.09
N ASP A 39 -27.29 5.08 1.98
CA ASP A 39 -26.73 6.29 2.63
C ASP A 39 -25.67 7.01 1.78
N TYR A 40 -25.29 6.45 0.62
CA TYR A 40 -24.26 6.98 -0.27
C TYR A 40 -24.87 7.79 -1.42
N THR A 41 -24.24 8.92 -1.73
CA THR A 41 -24.61 9.74 -2.89
C THR A 41 -23.42 9.89 -3.82
N VAL A 42 -23.56 9.41 -5.07
CA VAL A 42 -22.56 9.64 -6.13
C VAL A 42 -22.94 10.92 -6.85
N ARG A 43 -22.16 11.98 -6.67
CA ARG A 43 -22.40 13.32 -7.20
C ARG A 43 -22.17 13.39 -8.72
N ARG A 44 -22.52 14.53 -9.33
CA ARG A 44 -22.31 14.77 -10.76
C ARG A 44 -20.82 14.69 -11.15
N ASP A 45 -19.93 15.14 -10.28
CA ASP A 45 -18.48 15.11 -10.45
C ASP A 45 -17.86 13.70 -10.22
N GLY A 46 -18.69 12.72 -9.87
CA GLY A 46 -18.27 11.34 -9.61
C GLY A 46 -17.86 11.08 -8.15
N HIS A 47 -17.75 12.11 -7.30
CA HIS A 47 -17.39 11.92 -5.90
C HIS A 47 -18.52 11.25 -5.12
N ILE A 48 -18.15 10.43 -4.13
CA ILE A 48 -19.10 9.81 -3.19
C ILE A 48 -19.25 10.76 -1.99
N GLU A 49 -20.47 11.01 -1.60
CA GLU A 49 -20.81 11.71 -0.36
C GLU A 49 -21.58 10.76 0.57
N VAL A 50 -21.15 10.68 1.84
CA VAL A 50 -21.78 9.86 2.90
C VAL A 50 -21.56 10.55 4.25
N ALA A 51 -22.53 10.41 5.17
CA ALA A 51 -22.36 10.85 6.55
C ALA A 51 -21.29 10.00 7.24
N ASP A 52 -20.43 10.61 8.08
CA ASP A 52 -19.27 9.92 8.66
C ASP A 52 -19.68 8.71 9.50
N GLU A 53 -20.75 8.84 10.29
CA GLU A 53 -21.30 7.79 11.12
C GLU A 53 -21.97 6.63 10.35
N LYS A 54 -22.25 6.84 9.07
CA LYS A 54 -22.89 5.85 8.16
C LYS A 54 -21.93 5.24 7.16
N ALA A 55 -20.69 5.69 7.16
CA ALA A 55 -19.69 5.22 6.23
C ALA A 55 -19.20 3.82 6.61
N ASP A 56 -19.40 2.85 5.71
CA ASP A 56 -18.75 1.55 5.80
C ASP A 56 -17.30 1.65 5.34
N LEU A 57 -16.40 1.78 6.31
CA LEU A 57 -14.97 1.96 6.04
C LEU A 57 -14.32 0.72 5.41
N GLU A 58 -14.82 -0.49 5.66
CA GLU A 58 -14.29 -1.71 5.04
C GLU A 58 -14.66 -1.76 3.55
N MET A 59 -15.90 -1.44 3.23
CA MET A 59 -16.36 -1.33 1.85
C MET A 59 -15.62 -0.24 1.09
N LEU A 60 -15.41 0.94 1.70
CA LEU A 60 -14.66 2.05 1.09
C LEU A 60 -13.19 1.69 0.83
N ARG A 61 -12.56 0.95 1.74
CA ARG A 61 -11.19 0.42 1.54
C ARG A 61 -11.14 -0.58 0.40
N ALA A 62 -12.11 -1.47 0.32
CA ALA A 62 -12.18 -2.42 -0.77
C ALA A 62 -12.37 -1.69 -2.12
N LEU A 63 -13.18 -0.62 -2.19
CA LEU A 63 -13.31 0.24 -3.37
C LEU A 63 -12.00 0.92 -3.74
N ASN A 64 -11.23 1.36 -2.74
CA ASN A 64 -9.92 1.95 -2.97
C ASN A 64 -8.90 0.92 -3.48
N GLN A 65 -8.86 -0.28 -2.89
CA GLN A 65 -8.00 -1.37 -3.34
C GLN A 65 -8.26 -1.76 -4.79
N ASP A 66 -9.52 -1.71 -5.21
CA ASP A 66 -9.94 -2.02 -6.58
C ASP A 66 -9.81 -0.81 -7.53
N GLY A 67 -9.31 0.34 -7.02
CA GLY A 67 -9.02 1.52 -7.81
C GLY A 67 -10.23 2.40 -8.17
N PHE A 68 -11.38 2.21 -7.53
CA PHE A 68 -12.59 3.02 -7.80
C PHE A 68 -12.54 4.39 -7.14
N VAL A 69 -11.94 4.49 -5.96
CA VAL A 69 -11.84 5.74 -5.19
C VAL A 69 -10.41 5.95 -4.71
N ASP A 70 -10.04 7.22 -4.48
CA ASP A 70 -8.77 7.53 -3.82
C ASP A 70 -8.87 7.29 -2.30
N ALA A 71 -7.74 7.42 -1.59
CA ALA A 71 -7.67 7.24 -0.15
C ALA A 71 -7.68 8.58 0.61
N SER A 72 -8.00 9.70 -0.03
CA SER A 72 -7.96 11.03 0.59
C SER A 72 -8.90 11.17 1.79
N TRP A 73 -9.97 10.36 1.82
CA TRP A 73 -10.92 10.29 2.93
C TRP A 73 -10.37 9.56 4.18
N ASP A 74 -9.28 8.79 4.04
CA ASP A 74 -8.64 8.03 5.13
C ASP A 74 -7.51 8.85 5.81
N VAL A 75 -7.37 10.12 5.44
CA VAL A 75 -6.30 11.03 5.93
C VAL A 75 -6.47 11.39 7.41
N ASP A 76 -7.69 11.38 7.95
CA ASP A 76 -7.98 11.71 9.36
C ASP A 76 -7.67 10.57 10.35
N ARG A 77 -7.15 9.43 9.88
CA ARG A 77 -6.77 8.35 10.79
C ARG A 77 -5.47 8.70 11.50
N GLU A 78 -5.47 8.42 12.78
CA GLU A 78 -4.22 8.44 13.55
C GLU A 78 -3.19 7.55 12.85
N ARG A 79 -2.05 8.14 12.53
CA ARG A 79 -0.92 7.45 11.92
C ARG A 79 0.10 7.10 12.97
N MET A 80 0.59 5.88 12.90
CA MET A 80 1.73 5.46 13.68
C MET A 80 3.01 6.01 13.03
N VAL A 81 3.86 6.63 13.83
CA VAL A 81 5.16 7.12 13.39
C VAL A 81 6.25 6.16 13.86
N ILE A 82 7.02 5.64 12.92
CA ILE A 82 8.21 4.82 13.20
C ILE A 82 9.42 5.61 12.74
N SER A 83 10.17 6.18 13.69
CA SER A 83 11.36 6.95 13.39
C SER A 83 12.63 6.12 13.55
N LEU A 84 13.52 6.20 12.57
CA LEU A 84 14.79 5.48 12.53
C LEU A 84 15.93 6.48 12.26
N PRO A 85 17.07 6.38 12.97
CA PRO A 85 18.19 7.30 12.77
C PRO A 85 18.87 7.08 11.42
N TYR A 86 19.64 8.07 10.98
CA TYR A 86 20.47 7.99 9.77
C TYR A 86 21.75 7.15 9.92
N ASP A 87 21.98 6.53 11.07
CA ASP A 87 23.19 5.76 11.33
C ASP A 87 23.50 4.77 10.20
N GLY A 88 24.71 4.90 9.63
CA GLY A 88 25.17 4.08 8.52
C GLY A 88 24.51 4.35 7.16
N HIS A 89 23.74 5.42 7.04
CA HIS A 89 23.24 5.88 5.76
C HIS A 89 24.22 6.82 5.04
N THR A 90 24.11 6.82 3.72
CA THR A 90 24.66 7.79 2.78
C THR A 90 23.51 8.30 1.91
N GLY A 91 23.73 9.32 1.10
CA GLY A 91 22.72 9.77 0.14
C GLY A 91 22.26 8.66 -0.82
N ALA A 92 23.22 7.82 -1.27
CA ALA A 92 22.91 6.68 -2.13
C ALA A 92 22.03 5.62 -1.44
N THR A 93 22.27 5.33 -0.16
CA THR A 93 21.46 4.34 0.59
C THR A 93 20.07 4.89 0.94
N LEU A 94 19.92 6.19 1.16
CA LEU A 94 18.61 6.82 1.30
C LEU A 94 17.85 6.82 -0.02
N THR A 95 18.52 7.06 -1.14
CA THR A 95 17.95 6.89 -2.48
C THR A 95 17.47 5.45 -2.70
N ASN A 96 18.24 4.45 -2.26
CA ASN A 96 17.82 3.05 -2.31
C ASN A 96 16.53 2.80 -1.51
N LEU A 97 16.39 3.40 -0.33
CA LEU A 97 15.17 3.28 0.48
C LEU A 97 13.96 3.86 -0.25
N VAL A 98 14.09 5.07 -0.83
CA VAL A 98 13.04 5.70 -1.63
C VAL A 98 12.64 4.81 -2.81
N HIS A 99 13.61 4.27 -3.53
CA HIS A 99 13.38 3.36 -4.66
C HIS A 99 12.71 2.04 -4.23
N MET A 100 13.02 1.51 -3.04
CA MET A 100 12.34 0.32 -2.50
C MET A 100 10.86 0.61 -2.23
N ILE A 101 10.57 1.73 -1.56
CA ILE A 101 9.21 2.14 -1.23
C ILE A 101 8.42 2.30 -2.53
N GLU A 102 8.92 3.08 -3.49
CA GLU A 102 8.21 3.32 -4.74
C GLU A 102 8.03 2.04 -5.57
N GLY A 103 9.07 1.23 -5.70
CA GLY A 103 9.01 -0.02 -6.46
C GLY A 103 8.04 -1.06 -5.89
N LYS A 104 7.67 -0.97 -4.61
CA LYS A 104 6.72 -1.87 -3.95
C LYS A 104 5.48 -1.17 -3.40
N ARG A 105 5.31 0.11 -3.69
CA ARG A 105 4.24 0.97 -3.19
C ARG A 105 2.85 0.32 -3.28
N LYS A 106 2.48 -0.20 -4.45
CA LYS A 106 1.17 -0.84 -4.67
C LYS A 106 0.94 -2.00 -3.69
N LEU A 107 1.94 -2.88 -3.53
CA LEU A 107 1.84 -4.05 -2.65
C LEU A 107 1.89 -3.65 -1.17
N ILE A 108 2.73 -2.68 -0.79
CA ILE A 108 2.79 -2.16 0.58
C ILE A 108 1.45 -1.55 0.95
N ASN A 109 0.91 -0.62 0.15
CA ASN A 109 -0.35 0.06 0.42
C ASN A 109 -1.51 -0.93 0.57
N LYS A 110 -1.59 -1.92 -0.33
CA LYS A 110 -2.62 -2.96 -0.26
C LYS A 110 -2.44 -3.86 0.96
N SER A 111 -1.20 -4.22 1.30
CA SER A 111 -0.85 -5.03 2.48
C SER A 111 -1.36 -4.42 3.78
N ILE A 112 -1.27 -3.11 3.93
CA ILE A 112 -1.67 -2.36 5.13
C ILE A 112 -3.10 -1.82 5.05
N CYS A 113 -3.85 -2.19 4.02
CA CYS A 113 -5.23 -1.72 3.75
C CYS A 113 -5.36 -0.20 3.73
N CYS A 114 -4.40 0.49 3.11
CA CYS A 114 -4.45 1.94 2.97
C CYS A 114 -4.00 2.33 1.57
N GLY A 115 -4.90 2.82 0.74
CA GLY A 115 -4.69 3.02 -0.69
C GLY A 115 -3.55 3.94 -1.09
N ASN A 116 -3.32 5.01 -0.32
CA ASN A 116 -2.21 5.95 -0.52
C ASN A 116 -1.42 6.18 0.77
N ALA A 117 -1.15 5.10 1.52
CA ALA A 117 -0.31 5.18 2.72
C ALA A 117 1.12 5.64 2.39
N PHE A 118 1.64 5.16 1.26
CA PHE A 118 2.94 5.55 0.74
C PHE A 118 2.79 6.06 -0.68
N PHE A 119 3.39 7.20 -0.94
CA PHE A 119 3.48 7.82 -2.26
C PHE A 119 4.78 8.63 -2.32
N ILE A 120 5.51 8.49 -3.42
CA ILE A 120 6.72 9.27 -3.70
C ILE A 120 6.45 10.12 -4.94
N SER A 121 6.68 11.43 -4.84
CA SER A 121 6.46 12.35 -5.96
C SER A 121 7.48 12.12 -7.08
N GLU A 122 7.03 12.22 -8.33
CA GLU A 122 7.91 12.05 -9.49
C GLU A 122 9.02 13.11 -9.50
N ARG A 123 8.69 14.35 -9.10
CA ARG A 123 9.66 15.43 -8.97
C ARG A 123 10.83 15.06 -8.05
N PHE A 124 10.54 14.41 -6.93
CA PHE A 124 11.58 13.96 -6.01
C PHE A 124 12.41 12.82 -6.61
N LEU A 125 11.77 11.85 -7.27
CA LEU A 125 12.47 10.74 -7.93
C LEU A 125 13.39 11.22 -9.05
N GLU A 126 12.94 12.18 -9.85
CA GLU A 126 13.76 12.79 -10.91
C GLU A 126 14.96 13.54 -10.32
N ALA A 127 14.74 14.35 -9.28
CA ALA A 127 15.81 15.08 -8.62
C ALA A 127 16.86 14.16 -7.99
N LEU A 128 16.46 13.05 -7.38
CA LEU A 128 17.39 12.03 -6.85
C LEU A 128 18.23 11.39 -7.97
N ARG A 129 17.61 11.17 -9.13
CA ARG A 129 18.30 10.60 -10.32
C ARG A 129 19.31 11.57 -10.92
N GLU A 130 18.97 12.86 -10.95
CA GLU A 130 19.85 13.90 -11.53
C GLU A 130 21.00 14.28 -10.59
N LYS A 131 20.73 14.37 -9.28
CA LYS A 131 21.69 14.88 -8.29
C LYS A 131 22.61 13.81 -7.75
N GLU A 132 22.18 12.53 -7.79
CA GLU A 132 22.94 11.38 -7.25
C GLU A 132 23.59 11.69 -5.89
N PRO A 133 22.80 12.03 -4.82
CA PRO A 133 23.36 12.51 -3.56
C PRO A 133 24.30 11.48 -2.95
N GLU A 134 25.51 11.92 -2.52
CA GLU A 134 26.51 11.04 -1.93
C GLU A 134 26.37 11.01 -0.40
N THR A 135 26.18 12.16 0.23
CA THR A 135 26.03 12.29 1.68
C THR A 135 24.57 12.42 2.12
N VAL A 136 24.31 12.23 3.41
CA VAL A 136 22.98 12.49 4.00
C VAL A 136 22.58 13.95 3.78
N ASP A 137 23.51 14.88 3.97
CA ASP A 137 23.25 16.31 3.77
C ASP A 137 22.87 16.65 2.33
N ASP A 138 23.53 16.03 1.34
CA ASP A 138 23.17 16.22 -0.07
C ASP A 138 21.77 15.68 -0.34
N PHE A 139 21.41 14.54 0.24
CA PHE A 139 20.07 13.98 0.14
C PHE A 139 19.02 14.92 0.76
N LEU A 140 19.27 15.44 1.95
CA LEU A 140 18.37 16.36 2.66
C LEU A 140 18.19 17.67 1.88
N ARG A 141 19.22 18.17 1.19
CA ARG A 141 19.06 19.32 0.27
C ARG A 141 18.11 19.01 -0.88
N VAL A 142 18.16 17.78 -1.43
CA VAL A 142 17.20 17.36 -2.47
C VAL A 142 15.80 17.30 -1.89
N VAL A 143 15.61 16.77 -0.67
CA VAL A 143 14.32 16.75 0.03
C VAL A 143 13.75 18.16 0.19
N GLU A 144 14.57 19.13 0.60
CA GLU A 144 14.18 20.52 0.80
C GLU A 144 13.79 21.20 -0.50
N VAL A 145 14.63 21.13 -1.54
CA VAL A 145 14.41 21.78 -2.84
C VAL A 145 13.19 21.23 -3.57
N THR A 146 12.88 19.96 -3.39
CA THR A 146 11.71 19.31 -3.99
C THR A 146 10.46 19.39 -3.11
N GLU A 147 10.57 19.92 -1.91
CA GLU A 147 9.52 19.88 -0.88
C GLU A 147 8.99 18.46 -0.60
N ALA A 148 9.87 17.45 -0.70
CA ALA A 148 9.50 16.04 -0.66
C ALA A 148 8.70 15.66 0.60
N ASN A 149 8.99 16.26 1.76
CA ASN A 149 8.24 16.00 2.99
C ASN A 149 6.79 16.51 2.97
N LYS A 150 6.44 17.39 2.03
CA LYS A 150 5.07 17.85 1.82
C LYS A 150 4.36 17.08 0.71
N GLU A 151 5.09 16.73 -0.35
CA GLU A 151 4.52 16.08 -1.52
C GLU A 151 4.43 14.55 -1.38
N ASN A 152 5.37 13.93 -0.66
CA ASN A 152 5.37 12.49 -0.41
C ASN A 152 4.37 12.13 0.70
N LEU A 153 3.92 10.88 0.67
CA LEU A 153 3.12 10.29 1.74
C LEU A 153 3.84 9.08 2.32
N GLY A 154 3.67 8.89 3.62
CA GLY A 154 4.08 7.70 4.34
C GLY A 154 5.55 7.65 4.74
N VAL A 155 6.38 8.53 4.25
CA VAL A 155 7.76 8.69 4.68
C VAL A 155 8.19 10.15 4.61
N THR A 156 8.84 10.63 5.68
CA THR A 156 9.47 11.95 5.74
C THR A 156 10.92 11.81 6.17
N PHE A 157 11.72 12.77 5.78
CA PHE A 157 13.15 12.83 6.03
C PHE A 157 13.44 14.10 6.83
N GLU A 158 13.53 13.94 8.15
CA GLU A 158 13.81 15.04 9.06
C GLU A 158 15.33 15.27 9.18
N THR A 159 15.74 16.24 9.99
CA THR A 159 17.18 16.58 10.14
C THR A 159 18.00 15.42 10.71
N ASP A 160 17.41 14.60 11.58
CA ASP A 160 18.10 13.56 12.37
C ASP A 160 17.54 12.15 12.17
N CYS A 161 16.40 11.99 11.49
CA CYS A 161 15.75 10.70 11.35
C CYS A 161 14.91 10.56 10.08
N ILE A 162 14.63 9.29 9.73
CA ILE A 162 13.65 8.89 8.74
C ILE A 162 12.39 8.51 9.50
N SER A 163 11.25 9.13 9.19
CA SER A 163 9.98 8.84 9.82
C SER A 163 9.03 8.17 8.84
N PHE A 164 8.64 6.93 9.14
CA PHE A 164 7.60 6.21 8.42
C PHE A 164 6.25 6.56 9.04
N THR A 165 5.43 7.28 8.30
CA THR A 165 4.12 7.80 8.73
C THR A 165 2.94 7.16 7.99
N GLY A 166 3.22 6.21 7.08
CA GLY A 166 2.20 5.56 6.25
C GLY A 166 1.38 4.50 6.98
N PHE A 167 1.82 4.02 8.14
CA PHE A 167 1.13 2.97 8.88
C PHE A 167 -0.01 3.54 9.72
N THR A 168 -1.18 2.90 9.68
CA THR A 168 -2.31 3.27 10.53
C THR A 168 -2.16 2.72 11.94
N VAL A 169 -2.64 3.46 12.93
CA VAL A 169 -2.74 2.94 14.30
C VAL A 169 -3.67 1.73 14.32
N VAL A 170 -3.23 0.66 14.93
CA VAL A 170 -4.00 -0.59 15.10
C VAL A 170 -3.87 -1.07 16.54
N GLU A 171 -4.94 -1.63 17.10
CA GLU A 171 -4.94 -2.16 18.48
C GLU A 171 -4.13 -3.48 18.60
N ASN A 172 -3.94 -4.20 17.50
CA ASN A 172 -3.27 -5.49 17.49
C ASN A 172 -1.74 -5.32 17.56
N ALA A 173 -1.14 -5.66 18.68
CA ALA A 173 0.30 -5.54 18.94
C ALA A 173 1.17 -6.34 17.94
N GLU A 174 0.70 -7.49 17.45
CA GLU A 174 1.42 -8.28 16.43
C GLU A 174 1.42 -7.58 15.08
N LYS A 175 0.34 -6.87 14.76
CA LYS A 175 0.24 -6.05 13.54
C LYS A 175 1.16 -4.83 13.62
N VAL A 176 1.21 -4.16 14.78
CA VAL A 176 2.18 -3.09 15.07
C VAL A 176 3.60 -3.61 14.87
N LYS A 177 3.92 -4.78 15.46
CA LYS A 177 5.23 -5.43 15.26
C LYS A 177 5.53 -5.68 13.78
N ALA A 178 4.56 -6.14 13.01
CA ALA A 178 4.75 -6.40 11.58
C ALA A 178 5.12 -5.12 10.79
N TYR A 179 4.54 -3.98 11.15
CA TYR A 179 4.85 -2.68 10.56
C TYR A 179 6.25 -2.20 10.95
N MET A 180 6.62 -2.37 12.23
CA MET A 180 7.96 -2.06 12.71
C MET A 180 9.02 -2.94 12.04
N ASP A 181 8.79 -4.25 11.94
CA ASP A 181 9.68 -5.20 11.24
C ASP A 181 9.88 -4.79 9.77
N LEU A 182 8.80 -4.40 9.08
CA LEU A 182 8.85 -3.97 7.68
C LEU A 182 9.70 -2.71 7.52
N ALA A 183 9.46 -1.67 8.32
CA ALA A 183 10.22 -0.42 8.27
C ALA A 183 11.70 -0.65 8.59
N ALA A 184 12.00 -1.40 9.65
CA ALA A 184 13.37 -1.70 10.06
C ALA A 184 14.13 -2.52 9.01
N LEU A 185 13.49 -3.52 8.39
CA LEU A 185 14.13 -4.34 7.36
C LEU A 185 14.32 -3.59 6.04
N MET A 186 13.39 -2.72 5.64
CA MET A 186 13.60 -1.82 4.49
C MET A 186 14.79 -0.89 4.74
N ASN A 187 14.85 -0.28 5.93
CA ASN A 187 15.97 0.58 6.34
C ASN A 187 17.31 -0.16 6.33
N LYS A 188 17.36 -1.37 6.88
CA LYS A 188 18.57 -2.22 6.88
C LYS A 188 18.99 -2.58 5.45
N MET A 189 18.07 -3.11 4.64
CA MET A 189 18.36 -3.59 3.30
C MET A 189 18.79 -2.45 2.36
N SER A 190 18.27 -1.24 2.56
CA SER A 190 18.68 -0.07 1.75
C SER A 190 20.16 0.27 1.94
N LYS A 191 20.71 0.01 3.14
CA LYS A 191 22.14 0.20 3.46
C LYS A 191 23.04 -0.90 2.90
N GLU A 192 22.52 -2.12 2.81
CA GLU A 192 23.26 -3.31 2.33
C GLU A 192 23.32 -3.39 0.80
N GLN A 193 22.33 -2.81 0.10
CA GLN A 193 22.27 -2.88 -1.36
C GLN A 193 23.08 -1.77 -2.03
N LYS A 194 23.93 -2.14 -2.99
CA LYS A 194 24.70 -1.18 -3.77
C LYS A 194 23.80 -0.23 -4.57
N ARG A 195 22.74 -0.75 -5.19
CA ARG A 195 21.78 0.03 -5.99
C ARG A 195 20.44 -0.67 -6.05
N VAL A 196 19.38 0.06 -5.76
CA VAL A 196 17.99 -0.39 -5.93
C VAL A 196 17.40 0.26 -7.18
N ARG A 197 16.76 -0.54 -8.04
CA ARG A 197 15.98 -0.03 -9.18
C ARG A 197 14.51 -0.01 -8.81
N ILE A 198 13.81 1.03 -9.23
CA ILE A 198 12.36 1.08 -9.15
C ILE A 198 11.81 0.03 -10.12
N THR A 199 11.29 -1.05 -9.58
CA THR A 199 10.68 -2.12 -10.38
C THR A 199 9.27 -2.36 -9.87
N THR A 200 8.30 -1.83 -10.60
CA THR A 200 6.88 -2.08 -10.34
C THR A 200 6.59 -3.56 -10.61
N THR A 201 5.98 -4.23 -9.65
CA THR A 201 5.59 -5.64 -9.80
C THR A 201 4.12 -5.70 -10.18
N GLU A 202 3.85 -5.94 -11.47
CA GLU A 202 2.52 -6.33 -11.92
C GLU A 202 2.42 -7.85 -11.82
N THR A 203 1.43 -8.34 -11.09
CA THR A 203 1.28 -9.78 -10.82
C THR A 203 -0.16 -10.11 -10.43
N ASP A 204 -0.65 -11.23 -10.93
CA ASP A 204 -1.93 -11.81 -10.54
C ASP A 204 -1.86 -12.50 -9.18
N ASN A 205 -0.65 -12.75 -8.66
CA ASN A 205 -0.42 -13.38 -7.37
C ASN A 205 0.39 -12.49 -6.45
N GLU A 206 -0.29 -11.51 -5.86
CA GLU A 206 0.30 -10.50 -4.99
C GLU A 206 0.93 -11.12 -3.73
N LYS A 207 0.25 -12.11 -3.11
CA LYS A 207 0.76 -12.80 -1.93
C LYS A 207 2.11 -13.44 -2.18
N TYR A 208 2.27 -14.14 -3.30
CA TYR A 208 3.54 -14.76 -3.66
C TYR A 208 4.62 -13.72 -3.90
N ALA A 209 4.32 -12.71 -4.72
CA ALA A 209 5.28 -11.68 -5.08
C ALA A 209 5.76 -10.89 -3.85
N PHE A 210 4.83 -10.50 -2.97
CA PHE A 210 5.18 -9.77 -1.76
C PHE A 210 5.92 -10.63 -0.75
N ARG A 211 5.50 -11.90 -0.55
CA ARG A 211 6.22 -12.84 0.31
C ARG A 211 7.67 -13.04 -0.14
N VAL A 212 7.91 -13.21 -1.43
CA VAL A 212 9.27 -13.36 -1.97
C VAL A 212 10.10 -12.10 -1.68
N TRP A 213 9.51 -10.93 -1.82
CA TRP A 213 10.19 -9.68 -1.51
C TRP A 213 10.47 -9.54 0.01
N LEU A 214 9.50 -9.84 0.88
CA LEU A 214 9.70 -9.84 2.35
C LEU A 214 10.85 -10.77 2.78
N ILE A 215 10.93 -11.97 2.19
CA ILE A 215 12.04 -12.91 2.44
C ILE A 215 13.38 -12.30 2.01
N ARG A 216 13.42 -11.63 0.85
CA ARG A 216 14.63 -10.94 0.36
C ARG A 216 15.04 -9.75 1.24
N LEU A 217 14.08 -9.08 1.88
CA LEU A 217 14.37 -8.06 2.90
C LEU A 217 14.99 -8.64 4.17
N GLY A 218 15.02 -9.96 4.32
CA GLY A 218 15.51 -10.64 5.53
C GLY A 218 14.41 -11.04 6.51
N MET A 219 13.14 -10.89 6.15
CA MET A 219 12.00 -11.34 6.97
C MET A 219 11.87 -12.88 6.90
N ASN A 220 12.92 -13.60 7.36
CA ASN A 220 13.07 -15.06 7.32
C ASN A 220 12.76 -15.68 8.68
N GLY A 221 12.66 -17.03 8.70
CA GLY A 221 12.56 -17.80 9.93
C GLY A 221 11.21 -17.71 10.64
N ASN A 222 11.14 -18.33 11.81
CA ASN A 222 9.94 -18.41 12.63
C ASN A 222 9.63 -17.09 13.36
N GLU A 223 10.66 -16.32 13.68
CA GLU A 223 10.54 -15.01 14.34
C GLU A 223 9.64 -14.01 13.57
N TYR A 224 9.71 -14.06 12.22
CA TYR A 224 8.90 -13.21 11.35
C TYR A 224 7.64 -13.91 10.80
N LYS A 225 7.31 -15.12 11.25
CA LYS A 225 6.16 -15.87 10.73
C LYS A 225 4.85 -15.08 10.90
N THR A 226 4.65 -14.49 12.07
CA THR A 226 3.49 -13.68 12.41
C THR A 226 3.47 -12.37 11.60
N SER A 227 4.60 -11.67 11.49
CA SER A 227 4.71 -10.42 10.72
C SER A 227 4.40 -10.67 9.24
N ARG A 228 4.94 -11.73 8.64
CA ARG A 228 4.57 -12.13 7.27
C ARG A 228 3.09 -12.47 7.12
N LYS A 229 2.48 -13.14 8.10
CA LYS A 229 1.05 -13.46 8.07
C LYS A 229 0.22 -12.18 7.94
N TYR A 230 0.46 -11.20 8.79
CA TYR A 230 -0.29 -9.93 8.78
C TYR A 230 -0.02 -9.11 7.51
N LEU A 231 1.23 -9.02 7.06
CA LEU A 231 1.58 -8.29 5.85
C LEU A 231 1.05 -8.94 4.55
N LEU A 232 0.66 -10.22 4.58
CA LEU A 232 0.09 -10.92 3.43
C LEU A 232 -1.45 -11.04 3.49
N GLU A 233 -2.06 -10.68 4.60
CA GLU A 233 -3.48 -10.91 4.87
C GLU A 233 -4.39 -10.31 3.79
N ASN A 234 -4.13 -9.07 3.40
CA ASN A 234 -4.97 -8.27 2.50
C ASN A 234 -4.61 -8.40 1.01
N LEU A 235 -3.63 -9.22 0.68
CA LEU A 235 -3.20 -9.42 -0.69
C LEU A 235 -3.92 -10.60 -1.34
N SER A 236 -4.09 -10.56 -2.66
CA SER A 236 -4.74 -11.62 -3.42
C SER A 236 -3.75 -12.75 -3.78
N GLY A 237 -4.29 -13.95 -4.03
CA GLY A 237 -3.54 -15.11 -4.50
C GLY A 237 -3.05 -16.04 -3.39
N ASN A 238 -2.08 -16.88 -3.73
CA ASN A 238 -1.52 -17.92 -2.87
C ASN A 238 -0.05 -17.62 -2.54
N SER A 239 0.32 -17.68 -1.27
CA SER A 239 1.69 -17.41 -0.83
C SER A 239 2.69 -18.54 -1.11
N ALA A 240 2.23 -19.79 -1.35
CA ALA A 240 3.08 -20.96 -1.55
C ALA A 240 3.42 -21.20 -3.01
N PHE A 241 2.52 -20.90 -3.94
CA PHE A 241 2.67 -21.21 -5.36
C PHE A 241 2.69 -19.93 -6.19
N ARG A 242 3.56 -19.89 -7.21
CA ARG A 242 3.67 -18.75 -8.11
C ARG A 242 2.49 -18.65 -9.07
N THR A 243 2.03 -19.81 -9.59
CA THR A 243 0.92 -19.88 -10.55
C THR A 243 -0.18 -20.82 -10.03
N LYS A 244 -1.41 -20.64 -10.55
CA LYS A 244 -2.55 -21.54 -10.24
C LYS A 244 -2.28 -22.98 -10.68
N GLU A 245 -1.63 -23.15 -11.82
CA GLU A 245 -1.25 -24.46 -12.35
C GLU A 245 -0.34 -25.24 -11.37
N GLN A 246 0.65 -24.56 -10.78
CA GLN A 246 1.51 -25.18 -9.76
C GLN A 246 0.71 -25.59 -8.50
N GLU A 247 -0.26 -24.82 -8.11
CA GLU A 247 -1.16 -25.13 -7.00
C GLU A 247 -2.03 -26.36 -7.31
N GLU A 248 -2.57 -26.44 -8.53
CA GLU A 248 -3.43 -27.56 -8.99
C GLU A 248 -2.63 -28.86 -9.06
N ILE A 249 -1.45 -28.83 -9.68
CA ILE A 249 -0.52 -29.97 -9.73
C ILE A 249 -0.16 -30.47 -8.33
N PHE A 250 0.13 -29.56 -7.40
CA PHE A 250 0.42 -29.92 -6.04
C PHE A 250 -0.77 -30.59 -5.33
N LYS A 251 -1.98 -30.05 -5.50
CA LYS A 251 -3.21 -30.60 -4.93
C LYS A 251 -3.50 -32.00 -5.50
N GLU A 252 -3.30 -32.19 -6.80
CA GLU A 252 -3.51 -33.47 -7.47
C GLU A 252 -2.54 -34.55 -6.98
N ASN A 253 -1.24 -34.22 -6.91
CA ASN A 253 -0.23 -35.11 -6.38
C ASN A 253 -0.46 -35.53 -4.91
N HIS A 254 -1.04 -34.64 -4.10
CA HIS A 254 -1.39 -34.95 -2.71
C HIS A 254 -2.69 -35.75 -2.57
N ARG A 255 -3.61 -35.65 -3.52
CA ARG A 255 -4.81 -36.50 -3.57
C ARG A 255 -4.44 -37.94 -3.92
N VAL A 256 -3.55 -38.13 -4.92
CA VAL A 256 -3.08 -39.46 -5.34
C VAL A 256 -2.38 -40.16 -4.18
N LYS A 257 -1.46 -39.48 -3.48
CA LYS A 257 -0.75 -40.09 -2.32
C LYS A 257 -1.68 -40.50 -1.18
N LYS A 258 -2.71 -39.73 -0.88
CA LYS A 258 -3.72 -40.09 0.15
C LYS A 258 -4.59 -41.28 -0.23
N THR A 259 -4.75 -41.55 -1.54
CA THR A 259 -5.54 -42.69 -2.05
C THR A 259 -4.68 -43.96 -2.10
N GLU A 260 -3.35 -43.86 -2.14
CA GLU A 260 -2.41 -44.99 -2.14
C GLU A 260 -2.05 -45.45 -0.70
N GLU A 261 -2.24 -44.60 0.32
CA GLU A 261 -1.99 -44.88 1.74
C GLU A 261 -3.27 -45.32 2.51
N ALA A 262 -4.44 -45.37 1.88
CA ALA A 262 -5.74 -45.78 2.45
C ALA A 262 -6.18 -47.15 1.93
#